data_e8bce5ad1e5d1d25ac151dfd4a26195d
#
_entry.id   e8bce5ad1e5d1d25ac151dfd4a26195d
#
_cell.length_a   1.000
_cell.length_b   1.000
_cell.length_c   1.000
_cell.angle_alpha   90.00
_cell.angle_beta   90.00
_cell.angle_gamma   90.00
#
_symmetry.space_group_name_H-M   'P 1'
#
loop_
_entity.id
_entity.type
_entity.pdbx_description
1 polymer ?
#
loop_
_entity_poly.entity_id
_entity_poly.type
_entity_poly.pdbx_seq_one_letter_code
_entity_poly.pdbx_strand_id
1 'polypeptide(L)'
;MSRLQAWLTEGPLLTDGAWGTELYKHGLAPGACPDLWNLTRPDAVAAVARSYVEAGSAIILTNTFRANAIALGSADIVPINRAGVTISRQAAGRAARVVASLGPSGKMLVTREVSRHDLTAAFSTQARALAEAGADALLIETMSDIDEATIAAEAALTTGLPVIVSFVFDSGAHKDRTMTGATPEAVATALTAARVDAVGANCGVGPARFVEVCRRLRDATALPVWVKPNAGLPVLVDGRVTYDLDADGFAAYLPALLDAGAAFVGGCCGTTPAFVRALATTLARVRTDRVQ
;
A
#
# COMPACT_ATOMS: atom_id res chain seq x y z
N MET A 1 4.00 16.58 16.46
CA MET A 1 4.51 15.95 15.24
C MET A 1 4.15 14.46 15.31
N SER A 2 3.39 13.92 14.34
CA SER A 2 3.08 12.49 14.35
C SER A 2 4.35 11.66 14.11
N ARG A 3 4.31 10.34 14.46
CA ARG A 3 5.46 9.45 14.20
C ARG A 3 5.82 9.40 12.71
N LEU A 4 4.82 9.45 11.81
CA LEU A 4 5.06 9.47 10.35
C LEU A 4 5.72 10.76 9.90
N GLN A 5 5.34 11.91 10.46
CA GLN A 5 6.03 13.18 10.17
C GLN A 5 7.51 13.14 10.56
N ALA A 6 7.85 12.45 11.66
CA ALA A 6 9.24 12.24 12.05
C ALA A 6 10.03 11.39 11.04
N TRP A 7 9.38 10.53 10.27
CA TRP A 7 10.05 9.77 9.18
C TRP A 7 10.41 10.65 7.99
N LEU A 8 9.71 11.75 7.79
CA LEU A 8 9.83 12.64 6.63
C LEU A 8 10.79 13.81 6.86
N THR A 9 11.54 13.83 7.96
CA THR A 9 12.49 14.93 8.28
C THR A 9 13.56 15.12 7.21
N GLU A 10 13.95 14.06 6.51
CA GLU A 10 14.92 14.07 5.41
C GLU A 10 14.26 14.12 4.02
N GLY A 11 12.97 14.39 3.97
CA GLY A 11 12.18 14.46 2.74
C GLY A 11 11.41 13.19 2.39
N PRO A 12 10.92 13.08 1.15
CA PRO A 12 10.10 11.96 0.70
C PRO A 12 10.79 10.61 0.82
N LEU A 13 10.03 9.56 1.13
CA LEU A 13 10.52 8.20 1.30
C LEU A 13 10.02 7.28 0.18
N LEU A 14 10.91 6.41 -0.28
CA LEU A 14 10.54 5.34 -1.21
C LEU A 14 10.01 4.13 -0.47
N THR A 15 8.90 3.61 -0.98
CA THR A 15 8.32 2.34 -0.55
C THR A 15 8.65 1.23 -1.56
N ASP A 16 8.18 0.04 -1.30
CA ASP A 16 8.37 -1.11 -2.17
C ASP A 16 7.45 -1.10 -3.41
N GLY A 17 7.51 -2.19 -4.16
CA GLY A 17 6.67 -2.48 -5.32
C GLY A 17 5.62 -3.56 -5.03
N ALA A 18 5.25 -4.29 -6.08
CA ALA A 18 4.23 -5.32 -6.04
C ALA A 18 4.69 -6.59 -5.31
N TRP A 19 3.87 -7.09 -4.41
CA TRP A 19 4.11 -8.38 -3.75
C TRP A 19 3.54 -9.56 -4.56
N GLY A 20 2.26 -9.50 -4.90
CA GLY A 20 1.60 -10.60 -5.60
C GLY A 20 2.25 -10.96 -6.94
N THR A 21 2.55 -9.97 -7.77
CA THR A 21 3.20 -10.21 -9.08
C THR A 21 4.62 -10.73 -8.95
N GLU A 22 5.36 -10.36 -7.90
CA GLU A 22 6.68 -10.94 -7.63
C GLU A 22 6.57 -12.39 -7.14
N LEU A 23 5.60 -12.71 -6.28
CA LEU A 23 5.38 -14.08 -5.81
C LEU A 23 4.96 -15.03 -6.96
N TYR A 24 4.27 -14.55 -8.01
CA TYR A 24 4.04 -15.36 -9.21
C TYR A 24 5.33 -15.82 -9.87
N LYS A 25 6.41 -15.00 -9.86
CA LYS A 25 7.72 -15.41 -10.38
C LYS A 25 8.36 -16.52 -9.55
N HIS A 26 7.98 -16.63 -8.27
CA HIS A 26 8.40 -17.71 -7.38
C HIS A 26 7.48 -18.94 -7.43
N GLY A 27 6.51 -18.97 -8.36
CA GLY A 27 5.63 -20.11 -8.61
C GLY A 27 4.31 -20.07 -7.85
N LEU A 28 3.86 -18.92 -7.36
CA LEU A 28 2.49 -18.78 -6.85
C LEU A 28 1.50 -19.04 -7.97
N ALA A 29 0.58 -19.97 -7.75
CA ALA A 29 -0.43 -20.32 -8.75
C ALA A 29 -1.45 -19.18 -8.90
N PRO A 30 -1.97 -18.93 -10.12
CA PRO A 30 -3.07 -17.99 -10.31
C PRO A 30 -4.25 -18.30 -9.40
N GLY A 31 -4.78 -17.28 -8.72
CA GLY A 31 -5.90 -17.41 -7.77
C GLY A 31 -5.53 -17.91 -6.38
N ALA A 32 -4.30 -18.39 -6.16
CA ALA A 32 -3.84 -18.73 -4.81
C ALA A 32 -3.70 -17.49 -3.93
N CYS A 33 -3.90 -17.68 -2.62
CA CYS A 33 -3.72 -16.61 -1.65
C CYS A 33 -2.23 -16.43 -1.29
N PRO A 34 -1.61 -15.30 -1.63
CA PRO A 34 -0.18 -15.07 -1.34
C PRO A 34 0.14 -15.13 0.14
N ASP A 35 -0.77 -14.68 0.99
CA ASP A 35 -0.57 -14.52 2.44
C ASP A 35 -0.31 -15.86 3.13
N LEU A 36 -0.88 -16.97 2.63
CA LEU A 36 -0.63 -18.31 3.13
C LEU A 36 0.82 -18.76 2.96
N TRP A 37 1.56 -18.13 2.03
CA TRP A 37 2.98 -18.41 1.83
C TRP A 37 3.86 -17.90 2.96
N ASN A 38 3.36 -17.03 3.81
CA ASN A 38 4.04 -16.67 5.05
C ASN A 38 4.34 -17.91 5.93
N LEU A 39 3.48 -18.92 5.86
CA LEU A 39 3.63 -20.18 6.60
C LEU A 39 4.20 -21.32 5.74
N THR A 40 3.78 -21.41 4.46
CA THR A 40 4.08 -22.57 3.61
C THR A 40 5.32 -22.37 2.73
N ARG A 41 5.68 -21.13 2.39
CA ARG A 41 6.82 -20.77 1.53
C ARG A 41 7.52 -19.49 2.06
N PRO A 42 7.92 -19.43 3.34
CA PRO A 42 8.48 -18.22 3.95
C PRO A 42 9.74 -17.73 3.23
N ASP A 43 10.54 -18.63 2.66
CA ASP A 43 11.76 -18.26 1.92
C ASP A 43 11.47 -17.46 0.66
N ALA A 44 10.39 -17.80 -0.07
CA ALA A 44 9.97 -17.06 -1.26
C ALA A 44 9.48 -15.66 -0.87
N VAL A 45 8.69 -15.54 0.21
CA VAL A 45 8.23 -14.25 0.75
C VAL A 45 9.43 -13.40 1.19
N ALA A 46 10.39 -14.00 1.91
CA ALA A 46 11.61 -13.33 2.34
C ALA A 46 12.48 -12.86 1.16
N ALA A 47 12.53 -13.62 0.06
CA ALA A 47 13.28 -13.24 -1.15
C ALA A 47 12.66 -11.96 -1.77
N VAL A 48 11.34 -11.86 -1.86
CA VAL A 48 10.66 -10.65 -2.33
C VAL A 48 10.97 -9.46 -1.41
N ALA A 49 10.83 -9.63 -0.10
CA ALA A 49 11.13 -8.58 0.87
C ALA A 49 12.57 -8.04 0.73
N ARG A 50 13.56 -8.94 0.69
CA ARG A 50 14.98 -8.58 0.52
C ARG A 50 15.24 -7.84 -0.78
N SER A 51 14.64 -8.29 -1.89
CA SER A 51 14.86 -7.67 -3.20
C SER A 51 14.44 -6.20 -3.26
N TYR A 52 13.40 -5.82 -2.50
CA TYR A 52 12.96 -4.43 -2.38
C TYR A 52 13.88 -3.60 -1.46
N VAL A 53 14.35 -4.17 -0.36
CA VAL A 53 15.35 -3.50 0.50
C VAL A 53 16.63 -3.23 -0.28
N GLU A 54 17.14 -4.23 -1.01
CA GLU A 54 18.33 -4.11 -1.86
C GLU A 54 18.13 -3.13 -3.02
N ALA A 55 16.89 -2.93 -3.46
CA ALA A 55 16.55 -1.95 -4.47
C ALA A 55 16.49 -0.50 -3.94
N GLY A 56 16.58 -0.29 -2.62
CA GLY A 56 16.60 1.04 -2.00
C GLY A 56 15.26 1.48 -1.39
N SER A 57 14.32 0.57 -1.12
CA SER A 57 13.11 0.89 -0.36
C SER A 57 13.47 1.29 1.07
N ALA A 58 13.06 2.49 1.50
CA ALA A 58 13.12 2.92 2.90
C ALA A 58 11.97 2.34 3.74
N ILE A 59 10.94 1.86 3.08
CA ILE A 59 9.77 1.20 3.66
C ILE A 59 9.44 -0.03 2.82
N ILE A 60 9.23 -1.17 3.47
CA ILE A 60 8.68 -2.37 2.84
C ILE A 60 7.37 -2.77 3.52
N LEU A 61 6.46 -3.31 2.73
CA LEU A 61 5.20 -3.85 3.24
C LEU A 61 5.39 -5.27 3.78
N THR A 62 4.29 -5.83 4.27
CA THR A 62 4.17 -7.24 4.64
C THR A 62 3.29 -7.97 3.63
N ASN A 63 3.48 -9.26 3.48
CA ASN A 63 2.61 -10.11 2.67
C ASN A 63 1.36 -10.52 3.47
N THR A 64 0.50 -9.54 3.82
CA THR A 64 -0.66 -9.73 4.71
C THR A 64 -1.94 -9.04 4.22
N PHE A 65 -1.97 -8.65 2.94
CA PHE A 65 -3.06 -7.88 2.33
C PHE A 65 -4.43 -8.54 2.49
N ARG A 66 -4.54 -9.85 2.28
CA ARG A 66 -5.80 -10.62 2.40
C ARG A 66 -5.95 -11.34 3.74
N ALA A 67 -5.01 -11.16 4.68
CA ALA A 67 -4.97 -11.92 5.92
C ALA A 67 -5.94 -11.40 7.00
N ASN A 68 -7.16 -10.96 6.61
CA ASN A 68 -8.28 -10.75 7.53
C ASN A 68 -9.25 -11.94 7.46
N ALA A 69 -10.01 -12.15 8.54
CA ALA A 69 -10.86 -13.33 8.68
C ALA A 69 -11.96 -13.42 7.60
N ILE A 70 -12.44 -12.29 7.11
CA ILE A 70 -13.51 -12.25 6.09
C ILE A 70 -12.93 -12.55 4.71
N ALA A 71 -11.87 -11.86 4.30
CA ALA A 71 -11.25 -12.04 2.98
C ALA A 71 -10.62 -13.43 2.82
N LEU A 72 -10.07 -13.99 3.91
CA LEU A 72 -9.45 -15.31 3.91
C LEU A 72 -10.45 -16.45 4.08
N GLY A 73 -11.66 -16.15 4.63
CA GLY A 73 -12.67 -17.17 4.98
C GLY A 73 -12.23 -18.09 6.13
N SER A 74 -11.35 -17.62 7.00
CA SER A 74 -10.79 -18.37 8.13
C SER A 74 -10.63 -17.46 9.34
N ALA A 75 -10.94 -17.99 10.53
CA ALA A 75 -10.73 -17.28 11.80
C ALA A 75 -9.27 -17.33 12.28
N ASP A 76 -8.47 -18.28 11.82
CA ASP A 76 -7.07 -18.44 12.25
C ASP A 76 -6.09 -17.65 11.39
N ILE A 77 -6.17 -16.32 11.53
CA ILE A 77 -5.35 -15.36 10.76
C ILE A 77 -4.08 -14.90 11.51
N VAL A 78 -4.04 -15.10 12.83
CA VAL A 78 -2.96 -14.56 13.67
C VAL A 78 -1.59 -15.10 13.30
N PRO A 79 -1.37 -16.41 13.09
CA PRO A 79 -0.07 -16.92 12.68
C PRO A 79 0.40 -16.38 11.34
N ILE A 80 -0.53 -16.19 10.37
CA ILE A 80 -0.22 -15.67 9.02
C ILE A 80 0.28 -14.23 9.12
N ASN A 81 -0.42 -13.39 9.87
CA ASN A 81 -0.07 -11.99 10.06
C ASN A 81 1.26 -11.84 10.80
N ARG A 82 1.47 -12.59 11.90
CA ARG A 82 2.73 -12.56 12.64
C ARG A 82 3.91 -13.01 11.79
N ALA A 83 3.76 -14.09 11.03
CA ALA A 83 4.80 -14.57 10.12
C ALA A 83 5.14 -13.52 9.05
N GLY A 84 4.15 -12.87 8.44
CA GLY A 84 4.36 -11.82 7.44
C GLY A 84 5.19 -10.66 7.98
N VAL A 85 4.89 -10.16 9.19
CA VAL A 85 5.69 -9.11 9.83
C VAL A 85 7.10 -9.60 10.16
N THR A 86 7.23 -10.81 10.73
CA THR A 86 8.53 -11.38 11.09
C THR A 86 9.45 -11.52 9.88
N ILE A 87 8.93 -12.03 8.76
CA ILE A 87 9.69 -12.18 7.51
C ILE A 87 10.15 -10.80 6.99
N SER A 88 9.24 -9.84 6.90
CA SER A 88 9.59 -8.49 6.43
C SER A 88 10.57 -7.79 7.38
N ARG A 89 10.42 -7.97 8.70
CA ARG A 89 11.34 -7.40 9.70
C ARG A 89 12.75 -7.99 9.56
N GLN A 90 12.88 -9.30 9.36
CA GLN A 90 14.16 -9.95 9.12
C GLN A 90 14.83 -9.45 7.83
N ALA A 91 14.05 -9.27 6.76
CA ALA A 91 14.54 -8.74 5.50
C ALA A 91 14.95 -7.26 5.60
N ALA A 92 14.15 -6.45 6.29
CA ALA A 92 14.39 -5.02 6.48
C ALA A 92 15.62 -4.73 7.35
N GLY A 93 15.88 -5.55 8.35
CA GLY A 93 16.93 -5.30 9.34
C GLY A 93 16.83 -3.88 9.92
N ARG A 94 17.88 -3.09 9.69
CA ARG A 94 17.92 -1.65 10.05
C ARG A 94 17.80 -0.73 8.84
N ALA A 95 17.74 -1.28 7.62
CA ALA A 95 17.76 -0.51 6.38
C ALA A 95 16.39 0.05 5.99
N ALA A 96 15.31 -0.63 6.38
CA ALA A 96 13.96 -0.21 6.04
C ALA A 96 12.99 -0.35 7.23
N ARG A 97 11.91 0.41 7.19
CA ARG A 97 10.76 0.25 8.10
C ARG A 97 9.80 -0.78 7.54
N VAL A 98 9.08 -1.45 8.42
CA VAL A 98 8.06 -2.45 8.07
C VAL A 98 6.68 -1.86 8.32
N VAL A 99 5.96 -1.60 7.26
CA VAL A 99 4.56 -1.15 7.30
C VAL A 99 3.66 -2.33 6.96
N ALA A 100 2.77 -2.69 7.88
CA ALA A 100 1.96 -3.88 7.71
C ALA A 100 0.71 -3.59 6.87
N SER A 101 0.49 -4.41 5.83
CA SER A 101 -0.59 -4.26 4.86
C SER A 101 -1.87 -4.93 5.33
N LEU A 102 -2.99 -4.20 5.24
CA LEU A 102 -4.36 -4.64 5.44
C LEU A 102 -5.19 -4.26 4.21
N GLY A 103 -5.72 -5.24 3.50
CA GLY A 103 -6.63 -5.00 2.38
C GLY A 103 -8.11 -5.03 2.77
N PRO A 104 -9.02 -4.74 1.83
CA PRO A 104 -10.46 -4.76 2.08
C PRO A 104 -10.96 -6.17 2.41
N SER A 105 -12.16 -6.23 3.00
CA SER A 105 -12.82 -7.50 3.30
C SER A 105 -13.27 -8.26 2.05
N GLY A 106 -13.41 -7.57 0.92
CA GLY A 106 -14.00 -8.11 -0.29
C GLY A 106 -15.53 -8.23 -0.24
N LYS A 107 -16.16 -7.63 0.76
CA LYS A 107 -17.61 -7.60 0.97
C LYS A 107 -18.12 -6.16 0.97
N MET A 108 -19.38 -5.97 0.64
CA MET A 108 -19.99 -4.63 0.55
C MET A 108 -20.97 -4.41 1.71
N LEU A 109 -20.76 -3.32 2.46
CA LEU A 109 -21.69 -2.88 3.52
C LEU A 109 -23.06 -2.51 2.95
N VAL A 110 -23.10 -1.82 1.81
CA VAL A 110 -24.33 -1.33 1.18
C VAL A 110 -25.28 -2.47 0.78
N THR A 111 -24.74 -3.63 0.40
CA THR A 111 -25.53 -4.83 0.06
C THR A 111 -25.82 -5.70 1.29
N ARG A 112 -25.33 -5.34 2.47
CA ARG A 112 -25.44 -6.10 3.73
C ARG A 112 -24.82 -7.49 3.66
N GLU A 113 -23.79 -7.69 2.81
CA GLU A 113 -23.01 -8.93 2.78
C GLU A 113 -22.14 -9.10 4.03
N VAL A 114 -21.90 -8.00 4.74
CA VAL A 114 -21.14 -7.92 5.97
C VAL A 114 -21.72 -6.83 6.87
N SER A 115 -21.65 -7.03 8.17
CA SER A 115 -22.05 -5.99 9.15
C SER A 115 -20.85 -5.15 9.59
N ARG A 116 -21.11 -3.94 10.11
CA ARG A 116 -20.08 -3.12 10.77
C ARG A 116 -19.39 -3.90 11.91
N HIS A 117 -20.15 -4.67 12.66
CA HIS A 117 -19.62 -5.49 13.76
C HIS A 117 -18.59 -6.52 13.26
N ASP A 118 -18.91 -7.25 12.19
CA ASP A 118 -18.02 -8.26 11.62
C ASP A 118 -16.74 -7.63 11.05
N LEU A 119 -16.86 -6.49 10.36
CA LEU A 119 -15.70 -5.73 9.86
C LEU A 119 -14.82 -5.26 11.02
N THR A 120 -15.42 -4.68 12.08
CA THR A 120 -14.67 -4.22 13.25
C THR A 120 -13.92 -5.38 13.90
N ALA A 121 -14.56 -6.53 14.07
CA ALA A 121 -13.92 -7.72 14.65
C ALA A 121 -12.76 -8.24 13.79
N ALA A 122 -12.96 -8.33 12.47
CA ALA A 122 -11.95 -8.81 11.52
C ALA A 122 -10.73 -7.90 11.48
N PHE A 123 -10.93 -6.58 11.29
CA PHE A 123 -9.83 -5.62 11.23
C PHE A 123 -9.12 -5.45 12.58
N SER A 124 -9.85 -5.49 13.72
CA SER A 124 -9.23 -5.42 15.05
C SER A 124 -8.32 -6.62 15.31
N THR A 125 -8.74 -7.82 14.91
CA THR A 125 -7.92 -9.03 15.09
C THR A 125 -6.66 -8.97 14.23
N GLN A 126 -6.77 -8.55 12.96
CA GLN A 126 -5.64 -8.42 12.07
C GLN A 126 -4.68 -7.31 12.53
N ALA A 127 -5.18 -6.12 12.80
CA ALA A 127 -4.37 -4.97 13.22
C ALA A 127 -3.58 -5.27 14.50
N ARG A 128 -4.21 -5.91 15.50
CA ARG A 128 -3.56 -6.31 16.73
C ARG A 128 -2.43 -7.33 16.47
N ALA A 129 -2.70 -8.37 15.66
CA ALA A 129 -1.69 -9.38 15.34
C ALA A 129 -0.46 -8.78 14.65
N LEU A 130 -0.67 -7.82 13.74
CA LEU A 130 0.39 -7.11 13.04
C LEU A 130 1.20 -6.20 13.98
N ALA A 131 0.52 -5.45 14.85
CA ALA A 131 1.16 -4.56 15.81
C ALA A 131 1.99 -5.33 16.84
N GLU A 132 1.43 -6.41 17.43
CA GLU A 132 2.13 -7.27 18.39
C GLU A 132 3.35 -7.98 17.77
N ALA A 133 3.33 -8.23 16.47
CA ALA A 133 4.47 -8.80 15.74
C ALA A 133 5.59 -7.78 15.46
N GLY A 134 5.39 -6.50 15.75
CA GLY A 134 6.42 -5.46 15.65
C GLY A 134 6.43 -4.69 14.34
N ALA A 135 5.29 -4.47 13.71
CA ALA A 135 5.16 -3.51 12.61
C ALA A 135 5.45 -2.07 13.09
N ASP A 136 6.02 -1.21 12.22
CA ASP A 136 6.28 0.20 12.52
C ASP A 136 5.05 1.10 12.31
N ALA A 137 4.16 0.69 11.38
CA ALA A 137 2.89 1.33 11.07
C ALA A 137 1.94 0.32 10.40
N LEU A 138 0.67 0.69 10.31
CA LEU A 138 -0.37 -0.08 9.60
C LEU A 138 -0.80 0.68 8.35
N LEU A 139 -0.90 -0.01 7.22
CA LEU A 139 -1.41 0.50 5.95
C LEU A 139 -2.69 -0.25 5.58
N ILE A 140 -3.81 0.44 5.63
CA ILE A 140 -5.08 -0.01 5.08
C ILE A 140 -5.10 0.42 3.62
N GLU A 141 -4.95 -0.52 2.68
CA GLU A 141 -4.72 -0.17 1.27
C GLU A 141 -5.78 -0.75 0.32
N THR A 142 -5.86 -0.14 -0.86
CA THR A 142 -6.75 -0.57 -1.95
C THR A 142 -8.24 -0.50 -1.56
N MET A 143 -8.58 0.44 -0.69
CA MET A 143 -9.95 0.64 -0.28
C MET A 143 -10.75 1.32 -1.40
N SER A 144 -12.05 1.03 -1.46
CA SER A 144 -12.96 1.65 -2.42
C SER A 144 -14.20 2.26 -1.75
N ASP A 145 -14.46 1.90 -0.50
CA ASP A 145 -15.59 2.34 0.30
C ASP A 145 -15.10 3.10 1.54
N ILE A 146 -15.61 4.33 1.75
CA ILE A 146 -15.19 5.19 2.87
C ILE A 146 -15.64 4.59 4.21
N ASP A 147 -16.82 3.98 4.28
CA ASP A 147 -17.33 3.43 5.52
C ASP A 147 -16.50 2.21 5.97
N GLU A 148 -16.17 1.29 5.06
CA GLU A 148 -15.28 0.17 5.37
C GLU A 148 -13.89 0.65 5.78
N ALA A 149 -13.33 1.61 5.04
CA ALA A 149 -12.01 2.17 5.34
C ALA A 149 -11.97 2.86 6.71
N THR A 150 -13.06 3.56 7.08
CA THR A 150 -13.18 4.21 8.39
C THR A 150 -13.25 3.18 9.51
N ILE A 151 -14.03 2.10 9.35
CA ILE A 151 -14.10 1.00 10.32
C ILE A 151 -12.72 0.36 10.51
N ALA A 152 -12.01 0.10 9.41
CA ALA A 152 -10.67 -0.47 9.46
C ALA A 152 -9.67 0.48 10.15
N ALA A 153 -9.76 1.79 9.86
CA ALA A 153 -8.95 2.82 10.49
C ALA A 153 -9.20 2.92 12.00
N GLU A 154 -10.46 2.96 12.43
CA GLU A 154 -10.86 2.96 13.84
C GLU A 154 -10.27 1.74 14.57
N ALA A 155 -10.37 0.55 13.97
CA ALA A 155 -9.79 -0.67 14.52
C ALA A 155 -8.26 -0.61 14.61
N ALA A 156 -7.59 -0.14 13.56
CA ALA A 156 -6.12 -0.02 13.50
C ALA A 156 -5.57 1.01 14.50
N LEU A 157 -6.24 2.16 14.68
CA LEU A 157 -5.84 3.21 15.62
C LEU A 157 -5.81 2.73 17.08
N THR A 158 -6.61 1.71 17.43
CA THR A 158 -6.58 1.12 18.79
C THR A 158 -5.24 0.49 19.16
N THR A 159 -4.39 0.18 18.18
CA THR A 159 -3.06 -0.41 18.40
C THR A 159 -2.01 0.61 18.86
N GLY A 160 -2.28 1.90 18.72
CA GLY A 160 -1.33 2.99 19.01
C GLY A 160 -0.20 3.13 17.98
N LEU A 161 -0.21 2.35 16.89
CA LEU A 161 0.69 2.54 15.75
C LEU A 161 0.17 3.64 14.84
N PRO A 162 1.05 4.29 14.05
CA PRO A 162 0.64 5.15 12.95
C PRO A 162 -0.22 4.38 11.94
N VAL A 163 -1.27 5.03 11.44
CA VAL A 163 -2.22 4.43 10.48
C VAL A 163 -2.23 5.24 9.18
N ILE A 164 -1.97 4.56 8.08
CA ILE A 164 -2.05 5.08 6.72
C ILE A 164 -3.29 4.45 6.07
N VAL A 165 -4.09 5.24 5.34
CA VAL A 165 -5.23 4.70 4.59
C VAL A 165 -5.14 5.13 3.14
N SER A 166 -5.21 4.16 2.23
CA SER A 166 -5.01 4.35 0.80
C SER A 166 -6.17 3.74 -0.01
N PHE A 167 -6.60 4.48 -1.01
CA PHE A 167 -7.75 4.13 -1.85
C PHE A 167 -7.34 3.82 -3.29
N VAL A 168 -8.16 3.06 -3.99
CA VAL A 168 -8.06 2.88 -5.44
C VAL A 168 -9.02 3.84 -6.16
N PHE A 169 -8.45 4.66 -7.06
CA PHE A 169 -9.20 5.57 -7.93
C PHE A 169 -9.05 5.10 -9.38
N ASP A 170 -9.98 4.26 -9.84
CA ASP A 170 -9.97 3.67 -11.17
C ASP A 170 -11.33 3.73 -11.87
N SER A 171 -12.29 4.39 -11.25
CA SER A 171 -13.68 4.49 -11.72
C SER A 171 -14.04 5.91 -12.13
N GLY A 172 -15.22 6.07 -12.74
CA GLY A 172 -15.63 7.33 -13.35
C GLY A 172 -14.97 7.61 -14.70
N ALA A 173 -15.45 8.62 -15.41
CA ALA A 173 -14.99 8.98 -16.76
C ALA A 173 -13.50 9.38 -16.80
N HIS A 174 -13.01 9.96 -15.71
CA HIS A 174 -11.62 10.43 -15.60
C HIS A 174 -10.72 9.50 -14.79
N LYS A 175 -11.24 8.34 -14.33
CA LYS A 175 -10.51 7.41 -13.45
C LYS A 175 -9.98 8.08 -12.19
N ASP A 176 -10.80 8.93 -11.61
CA ASP A 176 -10.52 9.78 -10.46
C ASP A 176 -11.50 9.57 -9.29
N ARG A 177 -12.26 8.48 -9.35
CA ARG A 177 -13.22 8.07 -8.31
C ARG A 177 -12.97 6.63 -7.89
N THR A 178 -13.37 6.33 -6.68
CA THR A 178 -13.44 4.94 -6.23
C THR A 178 -14.61 4.20 -6.90
N MET A 179 -14.68 2.90 -6.77
CA MET A 179 -15.79 2.08 -7.28
C MET A 179 -17.16 2.53 -6.70
N THR A 180 -17.18 3.02 -5.45
CA THR A 180 -18.38 3.56 -4.81
C THR A 180 -18.65 5.03 -5.14
N GLY A 181 -17.82 5.64 -6.00
CA GLY A 181 -18.00 7.01 -6.49
C GLY A 181 -17.33 8.11 -5.65
N ALA A 182 -16.62 7.77 -4.58
CA ALA A 182 -15.93 8.75 -3.74
C ALA A 182 -14.80 9.46 -4.49
N THR A 183 -14.67 10.76 -4.25
CA THR A 183 -13.59 11.59 -4.82
C THR A 183 -12.38 11.64 -3.89
N PRO A 184 -11.18 12.03 -4.37
CA PRO A 184 -10.02 12.25 -3.50
C PRO A 184 -10.31 13.21 -2.35
N GLU A 185 -11.06 14.29 -2.58
CA GLU A 185 -11.42 15.27 -1.55
C GLU A 185 -12.33 14.67 -0.48
N ALA A 186 -13.34 13.88 -0.89
CA ALA A 186 -14.24 13.21 0.04
C ALA A 186 -13.48 12.22 0.93
N VAL A 187 -12.58 11.43 0.32
CA VAL A 187 -11.68 10.50 1.03
C VAL A 187 -10.79 11.26 2.01
N ALA A 188 -10.09 12.31 1.57
CA ALA A 188 -9.20 13.09 2.42
C ALA A 188 -9.95 13.71 3.62
N THR A 189 -11.16 14.23 3.39
CA THR A 189 -12.02 14.81 4.45
C THR A 189 -12.40 13.74 5.47
N ALA A 190 -12.90 12.59 5.03
CA ALA A 190 -13.33 11.51 5.92
C ALA A 190 -12.17 10.96 6.75
N LEU A 191 -11.00 10.72 6.12
CA LEU A 191 -9.83 10.19 6.80
C LEU A 191 -9.18 11.20 7.75
N THR A 192 -9.23 12.48 7.44
CA THR A 192 -8.81 13.55 8.37
C THR A 192 -9.69 13.55 9.61
N ALA A 193 -11.01 13.40 9.44
CA ALA A 193 -11.96 13.30 10.54
C ALA A 193 -11.73 12.02 11.38
N ALA A 194 -11.34 10.92 10.74
CA ALA A 194 -10.98 9.66 11.41
C ALA A 194 -9.61 9.73 12.12
N ARG A 195 -8.84 10.82 11.98
CA ARG A 195 -7.54 11.05 12.63
C ARG A 195 -6.45 10.04 12.27
N VAL A 196 -6.44 9.59 11.02
CA VAL A 196 -5.33 8.78 10.49
C VAL A 196 -4.06 9.64 10.34
N ASP A 197 -2.90 9.02 10.22
CA ASP A 197 -1.61 9.72 10.13
C ASP A 197 -1.20 10.07 8.70
N ALA A 198 -1.73 9.38 7.69
CA ALA A 198 -1.53 9.67 6.27
C ALA A 198 -2.70 9.17 5.43
N VAL A 199 -2.93 9.84 4.31
CA VAL A 199 -3.91 9.45 3.29
C VAL A 199 -3.21 9.07 1.99
N GLY A 200 -3.84 8.26 1.13
CA GLY A 200 -3.16 7.90 -0.09
C GLY A 200 -4.01 7.31 -1.20
N ALA A 201 -3.29 6.97 -2.26
CA ALA A 201 -3.82 6.27 -3.42
C ALA A 201 -2.86 5.15 -3.84
N ASN A 202 -3.41 3.99 -4.20
CA ASN A 202 -2.62 2.88 -4.72
C ASN A 202 -3.41 2.05 -5.74
N CYS A 203 -2.71 1.20 -6.50
CA CYS A 203 -3.32 0.33 -7.50
C CYS A 203 -3.99 1.09 -8.67
N GLY A 204 -5.03 0.53 -9.30
CA GLY A 204 -5.83 1.19 -10.35
C GLY A 204 -5.03 1.43 -11.63
N VAL A 205 -4.62 2.67 -11.83
CA VAL A 205 -4.00 3.14 -13.08
C VAL A 205 -2.51 3.49 -12.91
N GLY A 206 -1.85 3.86 -13.99
CA GLY A 206 -0.43 4.25 -13.97
C GLY A 206 -0.17 5.64 -13.39
N PRO A 207 1.12 6.00 -13.22
CA PRO A 207 1.55 7.19 -12.47
C PRO A 207 1.08 8.51 -13.06
N ALA A 208 0.84 8.59 -14.37
CA ALA A 208 0.37 9.82 -15.02
C ALA A 208 -0.93 10.36 -14.41
N ARG A 209 -1.88 9.47 -14.08
CA ARG A 209 -3.15 9.86 -13.44
C ARG A 209 -2.99 10.14 -11.95
N PHE A 210 -2.02 9.50 -11.33
CA PHE A 210 -1.75 9.70 -9.90
C PHE A 210 -1.24 11.10 -9.56
N VAL A 211 -0.61 11.81 -10.48
CA VAL A 211 -0.18 13.19 -10.26
C VAL A 211 -1.39 14.07 -9.87
N GLU A 212 -2.49 13.98 -10.61
CA GLU A 212 -3.70 14.75 -10.31
C GLU A 212 -4.41 14.26 -9.04
N VAL A 213 -4.54 12.94 -8.85
CA VAL A 213 -5.12 12.38 -7.62
C VAL A 213 -4.32 12.79 -6.39
N CYS A 214 -2.99 12.76 -6.47
CA CYS A 214 -2.10 13.19 -5.40
C CYS A 214 -2.29 14.66 -5.03
N ARG A 215 -2.35 15.54 -6.03
CA ARG A 215 -2.60 16.97 -5.82
C ARG A 215 -3.93 17.21 -5.12
N ARG A 216 -5.00 16.59 -5.60
CA ARG A 216 -6.35 16.72 -5.01
C ARG A 216 -6.43 16.20 -3.57
N LEU A 217 -5.73 15.09 -3.26
CA LEU A 217 -5.60 14.62 -1.87
C LEU A 217 -4.85 15.66 -1.03
N ARG A 218 -3.70 16.16 -1.52
CA ARG A 218 -2.87 17.13 -0.82
C ARG A 218 -3.59 18.46 -0.56
N ASP A 219 -4.38 18.94 -1.53
CA ASP A 219 -5.11 20.20 -1.39
C ASP A 219 -6.28 20.11 -0.40
N ALA A 220 -6.79 18.89 -0.18
CA ALA A 220 -7.91 18.64 0.74
C ALA A 220 -7.49 18.33 2.19
N THR A 221 -6.21 18.08 2.46
CA THR A 221 -5.73 17.76 3.82
C THR A 221 -4.27 18.16 4.04
N ALA A 222 -3.92 18.40 5.31
CA ALA A 222 -2.53 18.61 5.72
C ALA A 222 -1.76 17.29 6.01
N LEU A 223 -2.42 16.14 5.89
CA LEU A 223 -1.80 14.84 6.14
C LEU A 223 -0.79 14.49 5.02
N PRO A 224 0.30 13.77 5.32
CA PRO A 224 1.20 13.23 4.32
C PRO A 224 0.47 12.36 3.29
N VAL A 225 0.87 12.42 2.02
CA VAL A 225 0.23 11.65 0.95
C VAL A 225 1.09 10.44 0.56
N TRP A 226 0.46 9.27 0.56
CA TRP A 226 1.02 7.97 0.18
C TRP A 226 0.60 7.61 -1.24
N VAL A 227 1.56 7.31 -2.15
CA VAL A 227 1.30 7.09 -3.57
C VAL A 227 1.99 5.82 -4.06
N LYS A 228 1.20 4.83 -4.53
CA LYS A 228 1.71 3.58 -5.12
C LYS A 228 0.92 3.19 -6.38
N PRO A 229 1.17 3.81 -7.54
CA PRO A 229 0.48 3.46 -8.78
C PRO A 229 0.91 2.10 -9.34
N ASN A 230 0.11 1.53 -10.24
CA ASN A 230 0.51 0.39 -11.06
C ASN A 230 1.58 0.79 -12.08
N ALA A 231 2.28 -0.20 -12.65
CA ALA A 231 3.22 0.00 -13.75
C ALA A 231 2.52 0.35 -15.09
N GLY A 232 1.48 1.17 -15.04
CA GLY A 232 0.59 1.48 -16.13
C GLY A 232 -0.71 0.68 -16.09
N LEU A 233 -1.37 0.54 -17.24
CA LEU A 233 -2.58 -0.25 -17.36
C LEU A 233 -2.27 -1.73 -17.56
N PRO A 234 -3.01 -2.64 -16.93
CA PRO A 234 -2.88 -4.06 -17.21
C PRO A 234 -3.36 -4.37 -18.63
N VAL A 235 -2.53 -5.02 -19.41
CA VAL A 235 -2.82 -5.50 -20.75
C VAL A 235 -2.69 -7.01 -20.78
N LEU A 236 -3.65 -7.70 -21.39
CA LEU A 236 -3.59 -9.15 -21.57
C LEU A 236 -2.83 -9.46 -22.88
N VAL A 237 -1.63 -10.04 -22.77
CA VAL A 237 -0.82 -10.50 -23.90
C VAL A 237 -0.58 -11.99 -23.73
N ASP A 238 -0.99 -12.80 -24.71
CA ASP A 238 -0.84 -14.27 -24.70
C ASP A 238 -1.33 -14.94 -23.39
N GLY A 239 -2.47 -14.47 -22.88
CA GLY A 239 -3.06 -14.97 -21.63
C GLY A 239 -2.35 -14.56 -20.34
N ARG A 240 -1.37 -13.65 -20.44
CA ARG A 240 -0.64 -13.11 -19.28
C ARG A 240 -0.91 -11.62 -19.11
N VAL A 241 -1.06 -11.19 -17.87
CA VAL A 241 -1.18 -9.76 -17.55
C VAL A 241 0.21 -9.15 -17.64
N THR A 242 0.36 -8.15 -18.51
CA THR A 242 1.53 -7.30 -18.66
C THR A 242 1.16 -5.85 -18.35
N TYR A 243 2.15 -5.00 -18.21
CA TYR A 243 1.96 -3.57 -17.95
C TYR A 243 2.76 -2.78 -18.97
N ASP A 244 2.29 -1.60 -19.35
CA ASP A 244 2.79 -0.83 -20.47
C ASP A 244 3.99 0.08 -20.14
N LEU A 245 4.30 0.30 -18.85
CA LEU A 245 5.47 1.06 -18.43
C LEU A 245 6.62 0.18 -17.99
N ASP A 246 7.81 0.53 -18.43
CA ASP A 246 9.06 0.03 -17.87
C ASP A 246 9.50 0.85 -16.64
N ALA A 247 10.62 0.46 -16.03
CA ALA A 247 11.11 1.07 -14.80
C ALA A 247 11.50 2.54 -14.98
N ASP A 248 12.13 2.90 -16.10
CA ASP A 248 12.58 4.27 -16.36
C ASP A 248 11.39 5.17 -16.71
N GLY A 249 10.46 4.70 -17.53
CA GLY A 249 9.22 5.40 -17.85
C GLY A 249 8.35 5.65 -16.61
N PHE A 250 8.31 4.71 -15.68
CA PHE A 250 7.63 4.88 -14.41
C PHE A 250 8.34 5.92 -13.52
N ALA A 251 9.65 5.81 -13.36
CA ALA A 251 10.44 6.71 -12.51
C ALA A 251 10.48 8.15 -13.04
N ALA A 252 10.26 8.36 -14.34
CA ALA A 252 10.16 9.69 -14.93
C ALA A 252 9.00 10.54 -14.36
N TYR A 253 7.98 9.90 -13.76
CA TYR A 253 6.88 10.61 -13.08
C TYR A 253 7.21 11.02 -11.64
N LEU A 254 8.31 10.56 -11.06
CA LEU A 254 8.64 10.87 -9.67
C LEU A 254 8.70 12.38 -9.38
N PRO A 255 9.38 13.24 -10.19
CA PRO A 255 9.40 14.68 -9.92
C PRO A 255 7.99 15.27 -9.87
N ALA A 256 7.12 14.94 -10.82
CA ALA A 256 5.75 15.43 -10.87
C ALA A 256 4.90 14.94 -9.68
N LEU A 257 5.09 13.71 -9.20
CA LEU A 257 4.43 13.21 -8.00
C LEU A 257 4.90 13.95 -6.74
N LEU A 258 6.20 14.23 -6.63
CA LEU A 258 6.75 14.99 -5.50
C LEU A 258 6.25 16.45 -5.51
N ASP A 259 6.17 17.08 -6.66
CA ASP A 259 5.64 18.43 -6.82
C ASP A 259 4.12 18.50 -6.55
N ALA A 260 3.39 17.40 -6.82
CA ALA A 260 2.00 17.22 -6.42
C ALA A 260 1.81 16.98 -4.92
N GLY A 261 2.90 16.79 -4.15
CA GLY A 261 2.89 16.68 -2.70
C GLY A 261 2.99 15.25 -2.16
N ALA A 262 3.40 14.27 -2.99
CA ALA A 262 3.64 12.92 -2.50
C ALA A 262 4.76 12.89 -1.45
N ALA A 263 4.48 12.32 -0.29
CA ALA A 263 5.43 12.14 0.81
C ALA A 263 6.05 10.72 0.82
N PHE A 264 5.27 9.74 0.37
CA PHE A 264 5.69 8.36 0.22
C PHE A 264 5.39 7.90 -1.20
N VAL A 265 6.39 7.35 -1.90
CA VAL A 265 6.24 6.93 -3.29
C VAL A 265 6.79 5.52 -3.48
N GLY A 266 6.02 4.68 -4.13
CA GLY A 266 6.42 3.33 -4.54
C GLY A 266 5.63 2.85 -5.72
N GLY A 267 5.49 1.54 -5.86
CA GLY A 267 4.68 0.95 -6.91
C GLY A 267 3.68 -0.08 -6.39
N CYS A 268 2.64 -0.35 -7.17
CA CYS A 268 1.70 -1.42 -6.95
C CYS A 268 1.82 -2.47 -8.08
N CYS A 269 0.74 -3.03 -8.57
CA CYS A 269 0.75 -4.12 -9.53
C CYS A 269 1.66 -3.85 -10.74
N GLY A 270 2.43 -4.87 -11.14
CA GLY A 270 3.38 -4.82 -12.26
C GLY A 270 4.74 -4.21 -11.94
N THR A 271 4.90 -3.49 -10.83
CA THR A 271 6.20 -2.94 -10.44
C THR A 271 7.08 -4.00 -9.80
N THR A 272 8.39 -3.90 -10.02
CA THR A 272 9.41 -4.87 -9.59
C THR A 272 10.53 -4.16 -8.83
N PRO A 273 11.50 -4.85 -8.25
CA PRO A 273 12.67 -4.20 -7.67
C PRO A 273 13.43 -3.28 -8.63
N ALA A 274 13.36 -3.53 -9.95
CA ALA A 274 13.95 -2.61 -10.94
C ALA A 274 13.30 -1.23 -10.93
N PHE A 275 11.97 -1.16 -10.73
CA PHE A 275 11.23 0.10 -10.62
C PHE A 275 11.65 0.89 -9.38
N VAL A 276 11.84 0.20 -8.25
CA VAL A 276 12.32 0.86 -7.02
C VAL A 276 13.74 1.40 -7.20
N ARG A 277 14.63 0.65 -7.85
CA ARG A 277 15.99 1.14 -8.17
C ARG A 277 15.96 2.38 -9.07
N ALA A 278 15.10 2.41 -10.09
CA ALA A 278 14.93 3.58 -10.96
C ALA A 278 14.39 4.77 -10.17
N LEU A 279 13.39 4.57 -9.29
CA LEU A 279 12.90 5.61 -8.38
C LEU A 279 14.00 6.11 -7.45
N ALA A 280 14.83 5.24 -6.87
CA ALA A 280 15.93 5.62 -5.98
C ALA A 280 16.97 6.48 -6.72
N THR A 281 17.34 6.10 -7.94
CA THR A 281 18.24 6.87 -8.79
C THR A 281 17.65 8.26 -9.10
N THR A 282 16.38 8.32 -9.47
CA THR A 282 15.70 9.59 -9.79
C THR A 282 15.56 10.47 -8.55
N LEU A 283 15.21 9.90 -7.37
CA LEU A 283 15.10 10.65 -6.13
C LEU A 283 16.44 11.30 -5.72
N ALA A 284 17.54 10.57 -5.90
CA ALA A 284 18.88 11.10 -5.62
C ALA A 284 19.20 12.32 -6.50
N ARG A 285 18.88 12.29 -7.80
CA ARG A 285 19.03 13.42 -8.71
C ARG A 285 18.18 14.62 -8.28
N VAL A 286 16.88 14.41 -8.03
CA VAL A 286 15.97 15.48 -7.59
C VAL A 286 16.45 16.15 -6.30
N ARG A 287 17.02 15.38 -5.37
CA ARG A 287 17.58 15.94 -4.12
C ARG A 287 18.80 16.82 -4.39
N THR A 288 19.69 16.41 -5.30
CA THR A 288 20.87 17.19 -5.67
C THR A 288 20.47 18.51 -6.33
N ASP A 289 19.51 18.46 -7.27
CA ASP A 289 19.05 19.65 -8.02
C ASP A 289 18.33 20.69 -7.12
N ARG A 290 17.73 20.26 -6.01
CA ARG A 290 17.07 21.16 -5.03
C ARG A 290 18.02 21.81 -4.03
N VAL A 291 19.26 21.36 -3.94
CA VAL A 291 20.30 21.89 -3.04
C VAL A 291 21.17 22.94 -3.73
N GLN A 292 21.17 22.96 -5.07
CA GLN A 292 21.81 23.99 -5.90
C GLN A 292 20.88 25.18 -6.12
#